data_7dd86b5ccd30ebdee44800573b703e77
#
_entry.id   7dd86b5ccd30ebdee44800573b703e77
#
_cell.length_a   1.000
_cell.length_b   1.000
_cell.length_c   1.000
_cell.angle_alpha   90.00
_cell.angle_beta   90.00
_cell.angle_gamma   90.00
#
_symmetry.space_group_name_H-M   'P 1'
#
loop_
_entity.id
_entity.type
_entity.pdbx_description
1 polymer ?
#
loop_
_entity_poly.entity_id
_entity_poly.type
_entity_poly.pdbx_seq_one_letter_code
_entity_poly.pdbx_strand_id
1 'polypeptide(L)'
;MLVRLLTRQGMTTATARNGREALEMIQANSYDLVLLDIMMPEVDGFQVLQTMKADAVMQEVPVIVLSAIHEMDAIIRCIKMGADDYLPKPIDLTLLRARVGASVQKKRLRDREKQLLLNILPPRIAEELREKGFVEPRHLDQTTILFTDFVKFSTITKQLSAGDLVALLNVCFTEFDHIVARHGLEKLKTIGDSYMLVGGLESRTDSHAVDAVLAALEMVHIVKNMALPQDVKLAVRIGIHTGPVVAGVVGVHKFAFDVWGDSVNYSARLEACSEPDRINISAHTNSLVEGFFECEYRGQIETKDKLQEDMYFVNGVVPGDFPKLYRDRFGRDL
;
A
#
# COMPACT_ATOMS: atom_id res chain seq x y z
N MET A 1 -40.56 -6.06 -1.28
CA MET A 1 -40.87 -5.30 -0.04
C MET A 1 -39.60 -4.81 0.61
N LEU A 2 -38.65 -5.65 0.97
CA LEU A 2 -37.36 -5.29 1.62
C LEU A 2 -36.57 -4.23 0.85
N VAL A 3 -36.36 -4.40 -0.46
CA VAL A 3 -35.66 -3.44 -1.33
C VAL A 3 -36.21 -2.01 -1.14
N ARG A 4 -37.53 -1.81 -1.26
CA ARG A 4 -38.14 -0.48 -1.11
C ARG A 4 -37.90 0.13 0.26
N LEU A 5 -37.85 -0.70 1.31
CA LEU A 5 -37.61 -0.23 2.68
C LEU A 5 -36.16 0.21 2.87
N LEU A 6 -35.20 -0.57 2.40
CA LEU A 6 -33.78 -0.24 2.49
C LEU A 6 -33.43 0.99 1.63
N THR A 7 -34.00 1.09 0.42
CA THR A 7 -33.83 2.26 -0.44
C THR A 7 -34.37 3.54 0.21
N ARG A 8 -35.52 3.48 0.91
CA ARG A 8 -36.04 4.62 1.68
C ARG A 8 -35.15 5.05 2.85
N GLN A 9 -34.23 4.19 3.29
CA GLN A 9 -33.22 4.50 4.30
C GLN A 9 -31.89 4.99 3.68
N GLY A 10 -31.86 5.27 2.38
CA GLY A 10 -30.68 5.75 1.67
C GLY A 10 -29.65 4.66 1.32
N MET A 11 -30.07 3.36 1.37
CA MET A 11 -29.20 2.25 1.02
C MET A 11 -29.36 1.89 -0.48
N THR A 12 -28.26 1.66 -1.14
CA THR A 12 -28.25 1.04 -2.47
C THR A 12 -28.41 -0.47 -2.31
N THR A 13 -29.30 -1.09 -3.10
CA THR A 13 -29.61 -2.51 -2.97
C THR A 13 -29.47 -3.23 -4.29
N ALA A 14 -28.95 -4.45 -4.23
CA ALA A 14 -28.95 -5.42 -5.32
C ALA A 14 -29.69 -6.69 -4.86
N THR A 15 -30.24 -7.46 -5.78
CA THR A 15 -31.00 -8.69 -5.45
C THR A 15 -30.52 -9.84 -6.32
N ALA A 16 -30.31 -10.99 -5.71
CA ALA A 16 -30.07 -12.27 -6.36
C ALA A 16 -31.31 -13.16 -6.22
N ARG A 17 -31.57 -13.98 -7.21
CA ARG A 17 -32.75 -14.87 -7.28
C ARG A 17 -32.49 -16.21 -6.62
N ASN A 18 -31.23 -16.64 -6.55
CA ASN A 18 -30.76 -17.90 -5.96
C ASN A 18 -29.35 -17.71 -5.39
N GLY A 19 -28.86 -18.76 -4.73
CA GLY A 19 -27.53 -18.68 -4.08
C GLY A 19 -26.38 -18.61 -5.07
N ARG A 20 -26.47 -19.16 -6.28
CA ARG A 20 -25.42 -19.08 -7.30
C ARG A 20 -25.25 -17.65 -7.78
N GLU A 21 -26.35 -17.00 -8.19
CA GLU A 21 -26.33 -15.59 -8.59
C GLU A 21 -25.82 -14.69 -7.45
N ALA A 22 -26.17 -14.99 -6.18
CA ALA A 22 -25.67 -14.26 -5.02
C ALA A 22 -24.15 -14.35 -4.89
N LEU A 23 -23.56 -15.54 -5.03
CA LEU A 23 -22.10 -15.72 -4.95
C LEU A 23 -21.38 -15.01 -6.10
N GLU A 24 -21.88 -15.11 -7.33
CA GLU A 24 -21.33 -14.40 -8.49
C GLU A 24 -21.35 -12.88 -8.29
N MET A 25 -22.45 -12.35 -7.77
CA MET A 25 -22.57 -10.91 -7.48
C MET A 25 -21.63 -10.46 -6.38
N ILE A 26 -21.48 -11.23 -5.29
CA ILE A 26 -20.61 -10.91 -4.16
C ILE A 26 -19.13 -10.97 -4.58
N GLN A 27 -18.80 -11.88 -5.48
CA GLN A 27 -17.43 -12.00 -6.02
C GLN A 27 -17.07 -10.84 -6.95
N ALA A 28 -18.06 -10.37 -7.73
CA ALA A 28 -17.85 -9.28 -8.71
C ALA A 28 -17.94 -7.86 -8.11
N ASN A 29 -18.56 -7.70 -6.93
CA ASN A 29 -18.85 -6.40 -6.35
C ASN A 29 -18.64 -6.40 -4.83
N SER A 30 -18.34 -5.21 -4.28
CA SER A 30 -18.26 -4.99 -2.83
C SER A 30 -19.64 -4.69 -2.24
N TYR A 31 -19.99 -5.34 -1.13
CA TYR A 31 -21.22 -5.10 -0.39
C TYR A 31 -20.94 -4.81 1.08
N ASP A 32 -21.74 -3.91 1.67
CA ASP A 32 -21.67 -3.60 3.10
C ASP A 32 -22.38 -4.63 3.98
N LEU A 33 -23.34 -5.38 3.41
CA LEU A 33 -24.14 -6.38 4.11
C LEU A 33 -24.85 -7.30 3.11
N VAL A 34 -24.99 -8.57 3.47
CA VAL A 34 -25.85 -9.54 2.78
C VAL A 34 -27.02 -9.92 3.68
N LEU A 35 -28.25 -9.78 3.16
CA LEU A 35 -29.45 -10.38 3.74
C LEU A 35 -29.70 -11.71 3.01
N LEU A 36 -29.50 -12.82 3.72
CA LEU A 36 -29.46 -14.16 3.12
C LEU A 36 -30.67 -14.98 3.56
N ASP A 37 -31.52 -15.37 2.60
CA ASP A 37 -32.55 -16.37 2.85
C ASP A 37 -31.93 -17.77 2.95
N ILE A 38 -32.36 -18.57 3.91
CA ILE A 38 -31.90 -19.95 4.05
C ILE A 38 -32.51 -20.83 2.94
N MET A 39 -33.79 -20.65 2.69
CA MET A 39 -34.55 -21.49 1.77
C MET A 39 -34.57 -20.90 0.36
N MET A 40 -33.59 -21.28 -0.44
CA MET A 40 -33.47 -20.85 -1.83
C MET A 40 -33.31 -22.08 -2.74
N PRO A 41 -33.76 -22.01 -4.02
CA PRO A 41 -33.52 -23.05 -5.00
C PRO A 41 -32.06 -23.10 -5.45
N GLU A 42 -31.65 -24.26 -6.00
CA GLU A 42 -30.32 -24.57 -6.56
C GLU A 42 -29.21 -24.58 -5.49
N VAL A 43 -28.80 -23.44 -5.00
CA VAL A 43 -27.80 -23.26 -3.92
C VAL A 43 -28.51 -22.62 -2.74
N ASP A 44 -28.62 -23.35 -1.63
CA ASP A 44 -29.29 -22.88 -0.42
C ASP A 44 -28.45 -21.85 0.36
N GLY A 45 -29.08 -21.19 1.35
CA GLY A 45 -28.39 -20.17 2.14
C GLY A 45 -27.26 -20.72 3.01
N PHE A 46 -27.29 -22.01 3.39
CA PHE A 46 -26.16 -22.62 4.12
C PHE A 46 -24.93 -22.75 3.23
N GLN A 47 -25.11 -23.18 1.99
CA GLN A 47 -24.02 -23.31 1.01
C GLN A 47 -23.43 -21.94 0.66
N VAL A 48 -24.28 -20.92 0.47
CA VAL A 48 -23.81 -19.54 0.26
C VAL A 48 -22.97 -19.06 1.44
N LEU A 49 -23.47 -19.20 2.67
CA LEU A 49 -22.77 -18.79 3.88
C LEU A 49 -21.44 -19.52 4.06
N GLN A 50 -21.41 -20.83 3.82
CA GLN A 50 -20.21 -21.64 3.89
C GLN A 50 -19.15 -21.17 2.90
N THR A 51 -19.55 -20.93 1.65
CA THR A 51 -18.65 -20.42 0.60
C THR A 51 -18.11 -19.05 0.94
N MET A 52 -18.97 -18.12 1.40
CA MET A 52 -18.54 -16.78 1.81
C MET A 52 -17.53 -16.81 2.96
N LYS A 53 -17.76 -17.66 3.96
CA LYS A 53 -16.88 -17.73 5.15
C LYS A 53 -15.59 -18.52 4.91
N ALA A 54 -15.50 -19.26 3.82
CA ALA A 54 -14.27 -19.93 3.38
C ALA A 54 -13.39 -19.05 2.48
N ASP A 55 -13.94 -17.99 1.90
CA ASP A 55 -13.19 -17.08 1.03
C ASP A 55 -12.63 -15.88 1.81
N ALA A 56 -11.36 -15.56 1.58
CA ALA A 56 -10.62 -14.52 2.32
C ALA A 56 -11.22 -13.11 2.16
N VAL A 57 -11.85 -12.82 1.02
CA VAL A 57 -12.45 -11.51 0.74
C VAL A 57 -13.93 -11.49 1.17
N MET A 58 -14.70 -12.50 0.76
CA MET A 58 -16.14 -12.55 1.03
C MET A 58 -16.46 -12.72 2.52
N GLN A 59 -15.58 -13.35 3.33
CA GLN A 59 -15.80 -13.56 4.77
C GLN A 59 -15.91 -12.22 5.56
N GLU A 60 -15.34 -11.14 5.04
CA GLU A 60 -15.40 -9.82 5.68
C GLU A 60 -16.79 -9.15 5.52
N VAL A 61 -17.61 -9.64 4.60
CA VAL A 61 -18.97 -9.12 4.40
C VAL A 61 -19.90 -9.71 5.47
N PRO A 62 -20.54 -8.88 6.30
CA PRO A 62 -21.48 -9.38 7.31
C PRO A 62 -22.72 -9.99 6.64
N VAL A 63 -23.22 -11.07 7.25
CA VAL A 63 -24.39 -11.79 6.77
C VAL A 63 -25.46 -11.82 7.86
N ILE A 64 -26.65 -11.30 7.55
CA ILE A 64 -27.87 -11.47 8.37
C ILE A 64 -28.75 -12.50 7.69
N VAL A 65 -29.03 -13.59 8.37
CA VAL A 65 -29.83 -14.69 7.83
C VAL A 65 -31.31 -14.40 8.04
N LEU A 66 -32.13 -14.66 7.01
CA LEU A 66 -33.59 -14.59 7.06
C LEU A 66 -34.16 -16.00 7.25
N SER A 67 -34.86 -16.26 8.37
CA SER A 67 -35.35 -17.59 8.72
C SER A 67 -36.80 -17.57 9.21
N ALA A 68 -37.53 -18.66 9.07
CA ALA A 68 -38.84 -18.83 9.70
C ALA A 68 -38.68 -19.04 11.21
N ILE A 69 -39.66 -18.53 11.99
CA ILE A 69 -39.63 -18.55 13.48
C ILE A 69 -39.44 -19.96 14.06
N HIS A 70 -39.85 -21.00 13.34
CA HIS A 70 -39.81 -22.39 13.81
C HIS A 70 -38.49 -23.13 13.48
N GLU A 71 -37.52 -22.45 12.90
CA GLU A 71 -36.23 -23.05 12.46
C GLU A 71 -35.07 -22.68 13.40
N MET A 72 -35.25 -22.81 14.71
CA MET A 72 -34.21 -22.42 15.71
C MET A 72 -32.90 -23.20 15.47
N ASP A 73 -32.96 -24.46 15.13
CA ASP A 73 -31.76 -25.28 14.84
C ASP A 73 -31.02 -24.78 13.59
N ALA A 74 -31.74 -24.32 12.56
CA ALA A 74 -31.14 -23.71 11.38
C ALA A 74 -30.47 -22.39 11.69
N ILE A 75 -31.07 -21.56 12.54
CA ILE A 75 -30.47 -20.30 13.00
C ILE A 75 -29.18 -20.57 13.78
N ILE A 76 -29.21 -21.49 14.75
CA ILE A 76 -28.02 -21.88 15.52
C ILE A 76 -26.91 -22.38 14.60
N ARG A 77 -27.25 -23.19 13.61
CA ARG A 77 -26.30 -23.66 12.61
C ARG A 77 -25.68 -22.53 11.82
N CYS A 78 -26.48 -21.57 11.32
CA CYS A 78 -25.95 -20.39 10.61
C CYS A 78 -25.01 -19.54 11.45
N ILE A 79 -25.36 -19.29 12.71
CA ILE A 79 -24.48 -18.53 13.64
C ILE A 79 -23.16 -19.27 13.86
N LYS A 80 -23.21 -20.60 14.07
CA LYS A 80 -21.97 -21.43 14.19
C LYS A 80 -21.14 -21.41 12.90
N MET A 81 -21.75 -21.25 11.75
CA MET A 81 -21.09 -21.12 10.46
C MET A 81 -20.57 -19.70 10.18
N GLY A 82 -20.76 -18.74 11.10
CA GLY A 82 -20.24 -17.39 11.01
C GLY A 82 -21.22 -16.34 10.48
N ALA A 83 -22.53 -16.59 10.47
CA ALA A 83 -23.51 -15.53 10.27
C ALA A 83 -23.42 -14.51 11.41
N ASP A 84 -23.47 -13.22 11.06
CA ASP A 84 -23.34 -12.13 12.05
C ASP A 84 -24.61 -11.93 12.88
N ASP A 85 -25.80 -12.24 12.28
CA ASP A 85 -27.08 -12.09 12.95
C ASP A 85 -28.18 -12.84 12.16
N TYR A 86 -29.42 -12.82 12.65
CA TYR A 86 -30.59 -13.34 11.99
C TYR A 86 -31.81 -12.45 12.12
N LEU A 87 -32.79 -12.58 11.20
CA LEU A 87 -34.07 -11.92 11.21
C LEU A 87 -35.20 -12.95 11.00
N PRO A 88 -36.15 -13.07 11.95
CA PRO A 88 -37.26 -13.97 11.81
C PRO A 88 -38.29 -13.48 10.76
N LYS A 89 -38.87 -14.38 10.00
CA LYS A 89 -40.03 -14.13 9.12
C LYS A 89 -41.31 -14.38 9.91
N PRO A 90 -42.34 -13.49 9.86
CA PRO A 90 -42.42 -12.27 9.06
C PRO A 90 -41.53 -11.17 9.58
N ILE A 91 -40.86 -10.43 8.67
CA ILE A 91 -39.85 -9.47 9.04
C ILE A 91 -40.46 -8.22 9.69
N ASP A 92 -40.13 -8.00 10.94
CA ASP A 92 -40.42 -6.75 11.63
C ASP A 92 -39.49 -5.62 11.15
N LEU A 93 -40.08 -4.49 10.78
CA LEU A 93 -39.36 -3.36 10.19
C LEU A 93 -38.43 -2.64 11.17
N THR A 94 -38.81 -2.60 12.43
CA THR A 94 -38.01 -1.96 13.48
C THR A 94 -36.77 -2.80 13.75
N LEU A 95 -36.96 -4.11 13.85
CA LEU A 95 -35.88 -5.06 14.04
C LEU A 95 -34.93 -5.09 12.84
N LEU A 96 -35.47 -5.08 11.60
CA LEU A 96 -34.66 -4.99 10.38
C LEU A 96 -33.77 -3.75 10.42
N ARG A 97 -34.34 -2.58 10.69
CA ARG A 97 -33.57 -1.33 10.77
C ARG A 97 -32.45 -1.40 11.80
N ALA A 98 -32.77 -1.87 12.99
CA ALA A 98 -31.81 -1.96 14.09
C ALA A 98 -30.61 -2.89 13.72
N ARG A 99 -30.90 -4.10 13.22
CA ARG A 99 -29.87 -5.09 12.92
C ARG A 99 -29.05 -4.73 11.69
N VAL A 100 -29.68 -4.29 10.61
CA VAL A 100 -28.99 -3.81 9.40
C VAL A 100 -28.10 -2.61 9.74
N GLY A 101 -28.66 -1.63 10.47
CA GLY A 101 -27.90 -0.46 10.90
C GLY A 101 -26.68 -0.82 11.73
N ALA A 102 -26.85 -1.69 12.73
CA ALA A 102 -25.74 -2.15 13.58
C ALA A 102 -24.67 -2.90 12.81
N SER A 103 -25.05 -3.82 11.90
CA SER A 103 -24.10 -4.60 11.09
C SER A 103 -23.32 -3.73 10.12
N VAL A 104 -24.00 -2.83 9.40
CA VAL A 104 -23.34 -1.89 8.48
C VAL A 104 -22.41 -0.94 9.24
N GLN A 105 -22.82 -0.41 10.38
CA GLN A 105 -21.97 0.46 11.21
C GLN A 105 -20.72 -0.31 11.69
N LYS A 106 -20.88 -1.54 12.18
CA LYS A 106 -19.77 -2.39 12.62
C LYS A 106 -18.77 -2.64 11.49
N LYS A 107 -19.27 -2.95 10.28
CA LYS A 107 -18.40 -3.12 9.10
C LYS A 107 -17.65 -1.84 8.76
N ARG A 108 -18.33 -0.69 8.69
CA ARG A 108 -17.71 0.60 8.38
C ARG A 108 -16.63 0.99 9.40
N LEU A 109 -16.83 0.68 10.68
CA LEU A 109 -15.82 0.91 11.71
C LEU A 109 -14.60 0.02 11.49
N ARG A 110 -14.79 -1.27 11.20
CA ARG A 110 -13.70 -2.19 10.87
C ARG A 110 -12.93 -1.76 9.62
N ASP A 111 -13.65 -1.40 8.57
CA ASP A 111 -13.03 -0.94 7.30
C ASP A 111 -12.23 0.34 7.53
N ARG A 112 -12.75 1.27 8.35
CA ARG A 112 -12.04 2.49 8.71
C ARG A 112 -10.81 2.23 9.56
N GLU A 113 -10.89 1.33 10.53
CA GLU A 113 -9.75 0.91 11.35
C GLU A 113 -8.66 0.29 10.46
N LYS A 114 -9.05 -0.62 9.56
CA LYS A 114 -8.14 -1.24 8.58
C LYS A 114 -7.46 -0.18 7.69
N GLN A 115 -8.23 0.78 7.16
CA GLN A 115 -7.69 1.87 6.35
C GLN A 115 -6.71 2.77 7.13
N LEU A 116 -7.01 3.09 8.38
CA LEU A 116 -6.11 3.87 9.23
C LEU A 116 -4.77 3.16 9.47
N LEU A 117 -4.79 1.84 9.67
CA LEU A 117 -3.58 1.04 9.79
C LEU A 117 -2.79 1.00 8.47
N LEU A 118 -3.47 0.81 7.34
CA LEU A 118 -2.86 0.78 6.01
C LEU A 118 -2.26 2.13 5.57
N ASN A 119 -2.72 3.24 6.15
CA ASN A 119 -2.10 4.55 5.93
C ASN A 119 -0.77 4.73 6.66
N ILE A 120 -0.44 3.84 7.60
CA ILE A 120 0.74 3.97 8.46
C ILE A 120 1.71 2.81 8.25
N LEU A 121 1.18 1.61 7.93
CA LEU A 121 1.93 0.37 7.82
C LEU A 121 1.73 -0.28 6.45
N PRO A 122 2.75 -0.93 5.88
CA PRO A 122 2.58 -1.80 4.72
C PRO A 122 1.49 -2.85 4.96
N PRO A 123 0.73 -3.27 3.93
CA PRO A 123 -0.44 -4.13 4.09
C PRO A 123 -0.18 -5.41 4.89
N ARG A 124 0.90 -6.11 4.58
CA ARG A 124 1.29 -7.35 5.25
C ARG A 124 1.66 -7.14 6.72
N ILE A 125 2.31 -6.02 7.02
CA ILE A 125 2.70 -5.65 8.39
C ILE A 125 1.47 -5.28 9.21
N ALA A 126 0.53 -4.54 8.63
CA ALA A 126 -0.74 -4.19 9.26
C ALA A 126 -1.57 -5.45 9.58
N GLU A 127 -1.59 -6.44 8.67
CA GLU A 127 -2.29 -7.71 8.87
C GLU A 127 -1.64 -8.55 9.96
N GLU A 128 -0.32 -8.71 9.95
CA GLU A 128 0.43 -9.43 10.98
C GLU A 128 0.23 -8.80 12.36
N LEU A 129 0.29 -7.47 12.45
CA LEU A 129 0.05 -6.75 13.70
C LEU A 129 -1.38 -6.96 14.22
N ARG A 130 -2.37 -6.95 13.32
CA ARG A 130 -3.78 -7.18 13.66
C ARG A 130 -4.04 -8.60 14.17
N GLU A 131 -3.41 -9.59 13.54
CA GLU A 131 -3.61 -11.00 13.87
C GLU A 131 -2.86 -11.45 15.12
N LYS A 132 -1.61 -11.04 15.24
CA LYS A 132 -0.69 -11.51 16.29
C LYS A 132 -0.51 -10.52 17.44
N GLY A 133 -0.85 -9.24 17.24
CA GLY A 133 -0.56 -8.16 18.19
C GLY A 133 0.88 -7.68 18.19
N PHE A 134 1.76 -8.27 17.38
CA PHE A 134 3.16 -7.88 17.19
C PHE A 134 3.64 -8.27 15.79
N VAL A 135 4.78 -7.71 15.38
CA VAL A 135 5.42 -7.99 14.09
C VAL A 135 6.82 -8.54 14.37
N GLU A 136 7.14 -9.69 13.79
CA GLU A 136 8.47 -10.28 13.91
C GLU A 136 9.48 -9.52 13.06
N PRO A 137 10.65 -9.14 13.61
CA PRO A 137 11.73 -8.57 12.81
C PRO A 137 12.19 -9.54 11.73
N ARG A 138 12.43 -9.01 10.52
CA ARG A 138 12.85 -9.81 9.36
C ARG A 138 14.18 -9.33 8.83
N HIS A 139 15.09 -10.27 8.60
CA HIS A 139 16.31 -10.01 7.85
C HIS A 139 16.01 -10.15 6.36
N LEU A 140 16.39 -9.16 5.57
CA LEU A 140 16.22 -9.09 4.13
C LEU A 140 17.60 -8.86 3.52
N ASP A 141 18.06 -9.82 2.70
CA ASP A 141 19.41 -9.79 2.14
C ASP A 141 19.58 -8.77 1.00
N GLN A 142 18.50 -8.51 0.27
CA GLN A 142 18.48 -7.66 -0.92
C GLN A 142 17.32 -6.66 -0.82
N THR A 143 17.58 -5.46 -0.35
CA THR A 143 16.61 -4.36 -0.26
C THR A 143 17.22 -3.10 -0.88
N THR A 144 16.51 -2.48 -1.81
CA THR A 144 16.94 -1.20 -2.38
C THR A 144 16.37 -0.05 -1.59
N ILE A 145 17.25 0.83 -1.12
CA ILE A 145 16.92 2.00 -0.32
C ILE A 145 17.24 3.24 -1.14
N LEU A 146 16.28 4.16 -1.19
CA LEU A 146 16.44 5.43 -1.86
C LEU A 146 16.16 6.58 -0.88
N PHE A 147 17.07 7.53 -0.85
CA PHE A 147 16.91 8.82 -0.19
C PHE A 147 16.86 9.94 -1.22
N THR A 148 15.96 10.89 -0.99
CA THR A 148 15.97 12.19 -1.69
C THR A 148 16.20 13.30 -0.70
N ASP A 149 16.74 14.41 -1.16
CA ASP A 149 16.87 15.65 -0.38
C ASP A 149 16.78 16.87 -1.31
N PHE A 150 16.09 17.95 -0.89
CA PHE A 150 15.99 19.14 -1.70
C PHE A 150 17.20 20.05 -1.51
N VAL A 151 17.81 20.44 -2.61
CA VAL A 151 19.02 21.28 -2.59
C VAL A 151 18.71 22.67 -2.05
N LYS A 152 19.50 23.10 -1.04
CA LYS A 152 19.36 24.41 -0.39
C LYS A 152 17.97 24.67 0.21
N PHE A 153 17.25 23.62 0.61
CA PHE A 153 15.90 23.73 1.17
C PHE A 153 15.83 24.71 2.34
N SER A 154 16.81 24.71 3.24
CA SER A 154 16.91 25.66 4.36
C SER A 154 16.97 27.14 3.95
N THR A 155 17.39 27.44 2.71
CA THR A 155 17.34 28.80 2.16
C THR A 155 15.96 29.13 1.65
N ILE A 156 15.30 28.16 1.01
CA ILE A 156 13.93 28.28 0.48
C ILE A 156 12.93 28.47 1.62
N THR A 157 13.08 27.72 2.73
CA THR A 157 12.19 27.84 3.89
C THR A 157 12.18 29.21 4.53
N LYS A 158 13.29 29.96 4.45
CA LYS A 158 13.35 31.34 4.97
C LYS A 158 12.53 32.35 4.16
N GLN A 159 12.17 32.01 2.92
CA GLN A 159 11.44 32.88 2.01
C GLN A 159 9.93 32.56 1.96
N LEU A 160 9.53 31.42 2.51
CA LEU A 160 8.15 30.93 2.48
C LEU A 160 7.45 31.13 3.83
N SER A 161 6.15 31.34 3.80
CA SER A 161 5.33 31.22 5.00
C SER A 161 5.26 29.74 5.45
N ALA A 162 4.93 29.49 6.73
CA ALA A 162 4.76 28.14 7.24
C ALA A 162 3.69 27.35 6.45
N GLY A 163 2.62 28.02 6.01
CA GLY A 163 1.57 27.41 5.19
C GLY A 163 2.07 27.04 3.79
N ASP A 164 2.80 27.94 3.13
CA ASP A 164 3.34 27.70 1.79
C ASP A 164 4.40 26.60 1.79
N LEU A 165 5.22 26.54 2.84
CA LEU A 165 6.22 25.49 3.02
C LEU A 165 5.56 24.10 3.12
N VAL A 166 4.54 23.97 3.97
CA VAL A 166 3.83 22.69 4.14
C VAL A 166 3.09 22.33 2.86
N ALA A 167 2.49 23.31 2.18
CA ALA A 167 1.82 23.08 0.88
C ALA A 167 2.80 22.61 -0.19
N LEU A 168 4.00 23.21 -0.26
CA LEU A 168 5.07 22.82 -1.19
C LEU A 168 5.51 21.36 -0.95
N LEU A 169 5.85 21.02 0.30
CA LEU A 169 6.23 19.64 0.64
C LEU A 169 5.11 18.64 0.34
N ASN A 170 3.86 19.02 0.66
CA ASN A 170 2.72 18.15 0.40
C ASN A 170 2.54 17.87 -1.10
N VAL A 171 2.69 18.88 -1.96
CA VAL A 171 2.61 18.70 -3.41
C VAL A 171 3.73 17.75 -3.88
N CYS A 172 4.98 18.02 -3.50
CA CYS A 172 6.12 17.19 -3.91
C CYS A 172 5.97 15.74 -3.44
N PHE A 173 5.66 15.54 -2.16
CA PHE A 173 5.58 14.19 -1.59
C PHE A 173 4.34 13.42 -2.05
N THR A 174 3.24 14.10 -2.38
CA THR A 174 2.08 13.45 -3.01
C THR A 174 2.44 12.90 -4.38
N GLU A 175 3.16 13.66 -5.21
CA GLU A 175 3.65 13.16 -6.48
C GLU A 175 4.65 11.99 -6.32
N PHE A 176 5.53 12.08 -5.33
CA PHE A 176 6.44 10.98 -5.01
C PHE A 176 5.69 9.73 -4.54
N ASP A 177 4.64 9.88 -3.72
CA ASP A 177 3.77 8.77 -3.28
C ASP A 177 3.12 8.07 -4.49
N HIS A 178 2.66 8.83 -5.49
CA HIS A 178 2.10 8.28 -6.73
C HIS A 178 3.15 7.52 -7.56
N ILE A 179 4.39 8.04 -7.66
CA ILE A 179 5.50 7.37 -8.35
C ILE A 179 5.83 6.05 -7.64
N VAL A 180 6.01 6.10 -6.34
CA VAL A 180 6.33 4.94 -5.49
C VAL A 180 5.31 3.82 -5.67
N ALA A 181 4.01 4.16 -5.64
CA ALA A 181 2.93 3.20 -5.85
C ALA A 181 2.95 2.57 -7.25
N ARG A 182 3.22 3.36 -8.32
CA ARG A 182 3.30 2.85 -9.69
C ARG A 182 4.43 1.84 -9.88
N HIS A 183 5.57 2.06 -9.24
CA HIS A 183 6.72 1.18 -9.33
C HIS A 183 6.73 0.04 -8.31
N GLY A 184 5.65 -0.14 -7.52
CA GLY A 184 5.56 -1.20 -6.52
C GLY A 184 6.60 -1.09 -5.40
N LEU A 185 7.00 0.12 -5.08
CA LEU A 185 7.92 0.46 -3.99
C LEU A 185 7.13 0.89 -2.75
N GLU A 186 7.80 0.94 -1.61
CA GLU A 186 7.20 1.33 -0.33
C GLU A 186 7.82 2.62 0.20
N LYS A 187 6.97 3.63 0.48
CA LYS A 187 7.38 4.79 1.26
C LYS A 187 7.61 4.37 2.71
N LEU A 188 8.77 4.69 3.26
CA LEU A 188 9.04 4.44 4.66
C LEU A 188 8.67 5.65 5.53
N LYS A 189 9.29 6.78 5.25
CA LYS A 189 9.12 8.01 6.04
C LYS A 189 9.65 9.23 5.31
N THR A 190 9.35 10.39 5.88
CA THR A 190 10.02 11.64 5.55
C THR A 190 10.86 12.11 6.75
N ILE A 191 12.03 12.69 6.49
CA ILE A 191 12.93 13.24 7.51
C ILE A 191 13.20 14.69 7.12
N GLY A 192 12.40 15.62 7.65
CA GLY A 192 12.41 16.99 7.17
C GLY A 192 11.94 17.09 5.73
N ASP A 193 12.83 17.52 4.86
CA ASP A 193 12.66 17.60 3.41
C ASP A 193 13.19 16.36 2.64
N SER A 194 13.72 15.40 3.35
CA SER A 194 14.16 14.12 2.77
C SER A 194 12.98 13.12 2.70
N TYR A 195 12.88 12.42 1.58
CA TYR A 195 11.90 11.35 1.37
C TYR A 195 12.66 10.02 1.26
N MET A 196 12.27 9.06 2.08
CA MET A 196 12.87 7.72 2.12
C MET A 196 11.87 6.68 1.63
N LEU A 197 12.30 5.88 0.66
CA LEU A 197 11.55 4.72 0.17
C LEU A 197 12.43 3.48 0.12
N VAL A 198 11.77 2.34 0.02
CA VAL A 198 12.42 1.04 -0.11
C VAL A 198 11.73 0.17 -1.16
N GLY A 199 12.51 -0.69 -1.78
CA GLY A 199 12.04 -1.76 -2.66
C GLY A 199 12.53 -3.12 -2.17
N GLY A 200 11.75 -4.19 -2.41
CA GLY A 200 12.12 -5.54 -2.00
C GLY A 200 11.67 -5.94 -0.59
N LEU A 201 10.74 -5.19 0.06
CA LEU A 201 10.18 -5.56 1.36
C LEU A 201 9.17 -6.71 1.26
N GLU A 202 8.30 -6.68 0.29
CA GLU A 202 7.20 -7.63 0.14
C GLU A 202 7.29 -8.47 -1.12
N SER A 203 7.83 -7.91 -2.18
CA SER A 203 7.90 -8.59 -3.46
C SER A 203 9.15 -9.46 -3.57
N ARG A 204 8.99 -10.70 -3.95
CA ARG A 204 10.04 -11.58 -4.44
C ARG A 204 10.49 -11.19 -5.86
N THR A 205 10.33 -9.94 -6.26
CA THR A 205 10.73 -9.47 -7.58
C THR A 205 12.14 -8.94 -7.50
N ASP A 206 13.05 -9.52 -8.25
CA ASP A 206 14.44 -9.08 -8.37
C ASP A 206 14.57 -7.73 -9.10
N SER A 207 13.45 -7.09 -9.44
CA SER A 207 13.39 -5.83 -10.19
C SER A 207 13.47 -4.57 -9.34
N HIS A 208 13.37 -4.68 -7.99
CA HIS A 208 13.26 -3.53 -7.09
C HIS A 208 14.38 -2.48 -7.26
N ALA A 209 15.59 -2.88 -7.70
CA ALA A 209 16.67 -1.93 -7.97
C ALA A 209 16.39 -1.12 -9.24
N VAL A 210 15.89 -1.78 -10.30
CA VAL A 210 15.48 -1.12 -11.56
C VAL A 210 14.29 -0.22 -11.31
N ASP A 211 13.29 -0.70 -10.56
CA ASP A 211 12.09 0.06 -10.21
C ASP A 211 12.44 1.34 -9.42
N ALA A 212 13.39 1.24 -8.47
CA ALA A 212 13.86 2.39 -7.68
C ALA A 212 14.58 3.44 -8.55
N VAL A 213 15.38 3.00 -9.53
CA VAL A 213 16.05 3.93 -10.45
C VAL A 213 15.05 4.60 -11.40
N LEU A 214 14.04 3.85 -11.90
CA LEU A 214 12.94 4.44 -12.69
C LEU A 214 12.18 5.49 -11.89
N ALA A 215 11.80 5.16 -10.66
CA ALA A 215 11.13 6.09 -9.75
C ALA A 215 11.98 7.35 -9.51
N ALA A 216 13.28 7.19 -9.31
CA ALA A 216 14.21 8.31 -9.15
C ALA A 216 14.26 9.23 -10.37
N LEU A 217 14.31 8.67 -11.59
CA LEU A 217 14.26 9.46 -12.83
C LEU A 217 12.97 10.26 -12.96
N GLU A 218 11.83 9.64 -12.65
CA GLU A 218 10.54 10.34 -12.63
C GLU A 218 10.49 11.43 -11.57
N MET A 219 10.99 11.19 -10.35
CA MET A 219 11.05 12.19 -9.27
C MET A 219 11.89 13.42 -9.69
N VAL A 220 13.07 13.20 -10.27
CA VAL A 220 13.89 14.30 -10.81
C VAL A 220 13.15 15.06 -11.89
N HIS A 221 12.49 14.35 -12.82
CA HIS A 221 11.73 14.98 -13.91
C HIS A 221 10.57 15.84 -13.37
N ILE A 222 9.81 15.33 -12.41
CA ILE A 222 8.67 16.07 -11.81
C ILE A 222 9.17 17.32 -11.09
N VAL A 223 10.20 17.20 -10.25
CA VAL A 223 10.75 18.36 -9.50
C VAL A 223 11.24 19.45 -10.44
N LYS A 224 11.95 19.09 -11.52
CA LYS A 224 12.44 20.04 -12.52
C LYS A 224 11.34 20.81 -13.26
N ASN A 225 10.19 20.15 -13.49
CA ASN A 225 9.09 20.70 -14.26
C ASN A 225 7.94 21.24 -13.40
N MET A 226 8.07 21.19 -12.08
CA MET A 226 7.03 21.64 -11.16
C MET A 226 6.90 23.16 -11.19
N ALA A 227 5.69 23.64 -11.47
CA ALA A 227 5.37 25.05 -11.39
C ALA A 227 5.17 25.44 -9.92
N LEU A 228 6.13 26.17 -9.35
CA LEU A 228 6.07 26.58 -7.96
C LEU A 228 5.73 28.06 -7.84
N PRO A 229 5.07 28.48 -6.73
CA PRO A 229 4.83 29.88 -6.44
C PRO A 229 6.14 30.67 -6.36
N GLN A 230 6.09 31.97 -6.76
CA GLN A 230 7.20 32.91 -6.61
C GLN A 230 8.48 32.55 -7.40
N ASP A 231 8.38 31.82 -8.51
CA ASP A 231 9.50 31.37 -9.33
C ASP A 231 10.59 30.59 -8.55
N VAL A 232 10.21 29.97 -7.45
CA VAL A 232 11.11 29.07 -6.68
C VAL A 232 11.48 27.89 -7.56
N LYS A 233 12.79 27.66 -7.72
CA LYS A 233 13.32 26.48 -8.41
C LYS A 233 13.78 25.49 -7.37
N LEU A 234 13.20 24.31 -7.40
CA LEU A 234 13.66 23.17 -6.63
C LEU A 234 14.61 22.31 -7.47
N ALA A 235 15.59 21.75 -6.80
CA ALA A 235 16.42 20.68 -7.33
C ALA A 235 16.48 19.58 -6.26
N VAL A 236 16.53 18.34 -6.68
CA VAL A 236 16.56 17.18 -5.79
C VAL A 236 17.86 16.39 -5.97
N ARG A 237 18.47 15.96 -4.87
CA ARG A 237 19.55 14.98 -4.87
C ARG A 237 18.98 13.63 -4.51
N ILE A 238 19.46 12.58 -5.16
CA ILE A 238 19.01 11.21 -4.90
C ILE A 238 20.22 10.30 -4.69
N GLY A 239 20.13 9.44 -3.67
CA GLY A 239 21.09 8.38 -3.40
C GLY A 239 20.39 7.03 -3.32
N ILE A 240 20.94 6.00 -3.98
CA ILE A 240 20.35 4.65 -4.02
C ILE A 240 21.42 3.61 -3.70
N HIS A 241 21.08 2.74 -2.75
CA HIS A 241 21.89 1.56 -2.43
C HIS A 241 21.01 0.32 -2.29
N THR A 242 21.55 -0.82 -2.71
CA THR A 242 20.93 -2.14 -2.50
C THR A 242 21.82 -2.97 -1.58
N GLY A 243 21.23 -3.54 -0.53
CA GLY A 243 21.95 -4.36 0.43
C GLY A 243 21.07 -4.90 1.54
N PRO A 244 21.67 -5.59 2.53
CA PRO A 244 20.93 -6.23 3.60
C PRO A 244 20.40 -5.20 4.61
N VAL A 245 19.18 -5.49 5.12
CA VAL A 245 18.54 -4.71 6.19
C VAL A 245 17.79 -5.62 7.16
N VAL A 246 17.49 -5.10 8.33
CA VAL A 246 16.48 -5.67 9.24
C VAL A 246 15.25 -4.78 9.18
N ALA A 247 14.10 -5.35 8.83
CA ALA A 247 12.82 -4.66 8.83
C ALA A 247 11.99 -5.06 10.04
N GLY A 248 11.25 -4.12 10.63
CA GLY A 248 10.42 -4.42 11.80
C GLY A 248 9.60 -3.23 12.27
N VAL A 249 8.82 -3.45 13.34
CA VAL A 249 8.01 -2.42 13.98
C VAL A 249 8.58 -2.11 15.36
N VAL A 250 8.75 -0.84 15.68
CA VAL A 250 9.20 -0.38 16.99
C VAL A 250 8.20 0.59 17.60
N GLY A 251 8.16 0.63 18.92
CA GLY A 251 7.31 1.51 19.71
C GLY A 251 6.10 0.81 20.30
N VAL A 252 5.52 1.41 21.37
CA VAL A 252 4.34 0.88 22.05
C VAL A 252 3.12 1.76 21.83
N HIS A 253 3.28 3.07 21.85
CA HIS A 253 2.19 4.05 21.66
C HIS A 253 2.14 4.65 20.27
N LYS A 254 3.29 4.71 19.58
CA LYS A 254 3.41 5.14 18.19
C LYS A 254 4.22 4.07 17.46
N PHE A 255 3.53 3.17 16.81
CA PHE A 255 4.18 2.18 15.97
C PHE A 255 4.85 2.88 14.79
N ALA A 256 6.12 2.52 14.56
CA ALA A 256 6.85 2.92 13.37
C ALA A 256 7.44 1.66 12.74
N PHE A 257 7.00 1.35 11.52
CA PHE A 257 7.66 0.39 10.67
C PHE A 257 8.87 1.07 10.05
N ASP A 258 10.02 0.42 10.15
CA ASP A 258 11.27 0.97 9.66
C ASP A 258 12.24 -0.15 9.24
N VAL A 259 13.35 0.25 8.60
CA VAL A 259 14.46 -0.63 8.26
C VAL A 259 15.76 -0.13 8.89
N TRP A 260 16.58 -1.06 9.34
CA TRP A 260 17.87 -0.79 9.99
C TRP A 260 18.99 -1.60 9.31
N GLY A 261 20.18 -1.04 9.30
CA GLY A 261 21.41 -1.66 8.78
C GLY A 261 22.35 -0.64 8.16
N ASP A 262 23.55 -1.07 7.84
CA ASP A 262 24.56 -0.20 7.22
C ASP A 262 24.13 0.25 5.82
N SER A 263 23.33 -0.55 5.13
CA SER A 263 22.76 -0.21 3.82
C SER A 263 21.93 1.07 3.85
N VAL A 264 21.20 1.35 4.96
CA VAL A 264 20.43 2.59 5.13
C VAL A 264 21.36 3.79 5.21
N ASN A 265 22.41 3.70 6.04
CA ASN A 265 23.40 4.78 6.19
C ASN A 265 24.17 5.01 4.88
N TYR A 266 24.44 3.93 4.14
CA TYR A 266 25.15 4.03 2.88
C TYR A 266 24.31 4.75 1.82
N SER A 267 23.04 4.41 1.69
CA SER A 267 22.12 5.13 0.78
C SER A 267 22.03 6.64 1.12
N ALA A 268 21.90 6.99 2.41
CA ALA A 268 21.88 8.38 2.85
C ALA A 268 23.19 9.13 2.52
N ARG A 269 24.35 8.46 2.60
CA ARG A 269 25.63 9.06 2.19
C ARG A 269 25.71 9.27 0.69
N LEU A 270 25.24 8.33 -0.11
CA LEU A 270 25.16 8.49 -1.57
C LEU A 270 24.32 9.71 -1.94
N GLU A 271 23.19 9.93 -1.26
CA GLU A 271 22.37 11.12 -1.42
C GLU A 271 23.18 12.39 -1.07
N ALA A 272 23.79 12.45 0.13
CA ALA A 272 24.55 13.60 0.59
C ALA A 272 25.73 13.94 -0.32
N CYS A 273 26.35 12.93 -0.96
CA CYS A 273 27.40 13.10 -1.95
C CYS A 273 26.89 13.39 -3.35
N SER A 274 25.56 13.31 -3.61
CA SER A 274 24.99 13.55 -4.93
C SER A 274 25.01 15.05 -5.30
N GLU A 275 24.75 15.33 -6.56
CA GLU A 275 24.64 16.67 -7.11
C GLU A 275 23.19 17.05 -7.40
N PRO A 276 22.87 18.36 -7.53
CA PRO A 276 21.51 18.78 -7.88
C PRO A 276 21.00 18.09 -9.13
N ASP A 277 19.81 17.52 -9.03
CA ASP A 277 19.10 16.79 -10.10
C ASP A 277 19.86 15.58 -10.65
N ARG A 278 20.71 14.98 -9.84
CA ARG A 278 21.46 13.77 -10.17
C ARG A 278 21.07 12.62 -9.25
N ILE A 279 21.14 11.41 -9.80
CA ILE A 279 20.89 10.15 -9.10
C ILE A 279 22.24 9.46 -8.92
N ASN A 280 22.66 9.28 -7.68
CA ASN A 280 23.92 8.65 -7.30
C ASN A 280 23.66 7.24 -6.76
N ILE A 281 24.29 6.23 -7.32
CA ILE A 281 24.10 4.84 -6.94
C ILE A 281 25.40 4.17 -6.55
N SER A 282 25.32 3.14 -5.68
CA SER A 282 26.46 2.32 -5.30
C SER A 282 26.89 1.36 -6.43
N ALA A 283 28.12 0.85 -6.36
CA ALA A 283 28.61 -0.18 -7.26
C ALA A 283 27.73 -1.43 -7.31
N HIS A 284 27.23 -1.87 -6.15
CA HIS A 284 26.32 -3.02 -6.08
C HIS A 284 24.99 -2.72 -6.78
N THR A 285 24.36 -1.57 -6.52
CA THR A 285 23.16 -1.18 -7.25
C THR A 285 23.43 -1.06 -8.75
N ASN A 286 24.57 -0.49 -9.15
CA ASN A 286 24.97 -0.40 -10.55
C ASN A 286 25.02 -1.78 -11.24
N SER A 287 25.57 -2.80 -10.58
CA SER A 287 25.60 -4.16 -11.14
C SER A 287 24.21 -4.79 -11.31
N LEU A 288 23.23 -4.42 -10.48
CA LEU A 288 21.86 -4.92 -10.57
C LEU A 288 21.05 -4.25 -11.70
N VAL A 289 21.40 -3.01 -12.03
CA VAL A 289 20.69 -2.22 -13.06
C VAL A 289 21.44 -2.18 -14.40
N GLU A 290 22.55 -2.91 -14.50
CA GLU A 290 23.34 -3.02 -15.73
C GLU A 290 22.50 -3.47 -16.91
N GLY A 291 22.67 -2.80 -18.05
CA GLY A 291 21.92 -3.05 -19.27
C GLY A 291 20.59 -2.32 -19.36
N PHE A 292 20.07 -1.76 -18.27
CA PHE A 292 18.85 -0.95 -18.25
C PHE A 292 19.12 0.54 -18.31
N PHE A 293 20.21 0.99 -17.68
CA PHE A 293 20.54 2.42 -17.55
C PHE A 293 21.96 2.71 -18.00
N GLU A 294 22.14 3.92 -18.54
CA GLU A 294 23.44 4.50 -18.78
C GLU A 294 24.00 5.05 -17.48
N CYS A 295 25.04 4.41 -16.94
CA CYS A 295 25.68 4.79 -15.69
C CYS A 295 27.11 5.27 -15.95
N GLU A 296 27.49 6.37 -15.27
CA GLU A 296 28.78 7.01 -15.37
C GLU A 296 29.52 6.88 -14.02
N TYR A 297 30.74 6.34 -14.06
CA TYR A 297 31.60 6.27 -12.87
C TYR A 297 31.92 7.68 -12.35
N ARG A 298 31.70 7.89 -11.07
CA ARG A 298 31.86 9.22 -10.46
C ARG A 298 33.06 9.33 -9.51
N GLY A 299 33.62 8.25 -9.05
CA GLY A 299 34.64 8.23 -8.01
C GLY A 299 34.22 7.39 -6.81
N GLN A 300 34.90 7.59 -5.69
CA GLN A 300 34.71 6.77 -4.48
C GLN A 300 34.12 7.56 -3.34
N ILE A 301 33.38 6.87 -2.48
CA ILE A 301 32.86 7.34 -1.19
C ILE A 301 33.51 6.54 -0.06
N GLU A 302 33.90 7.23 1.01
CA GLU A 302 34.37 6.56 2.22
C GLU A 302 33.21 6.12 3.09
N THR A 303 33.12 4.81 3.38
CA THR A 303 32.13 4.24 4.31
C THR A 303 32.53 4.44 5.78
N LYS A 304 31.66 4.07 6.72
CA LYS A 304 31.96 4.17 8.17
C LYS A 304 33.19 3.36 8.58
N ASP A 305 33.41 2.23 7.92
CA ASP A 305 34.55 1.35 8.16
C ASP A 305 35.82 1.76 7.40
N LYS A 306 35.82 3.00 6.86
CA LYS A 306 36.91 3.58 6.05
C LYS A 306 37.21 2.80 4.77
N LEU A 307 36.26 1.99 4.30
CA LEU A 307 36.34 1.36 2.98
C LEU A 307 35.98 2.38 1.89
N GLN A 308 36.68 2.30 0.77
CA GLN A 308 36.36 3.11 -0.41
C GLN A 308 35.42 2.31 -1.31
N GLU A 309 34.25 2.89 -1.59
CA GLU A 309 33.22 2.26 -2.41
C GLU A 309 32.94 3.11 -3.64
N ASP A 310 32.86 2.45 -4.80
CA ASP A 310 32.63 3.13 -6.07
C ASP A 310 31.20 3.67 -6.19
N MET A 311 31.08 4.88 -6.75
CA MET A 311 29.81 5.54 -7.03
C MET A 311 29.61 5.75 -8.52
N TYR A 312 28.34 5.76 -8.91
CA TYR A 312 27.93 5.97 -10.30
C TYR A 312 26.77 6.94 -10.38
N PHE A 313 26.79 7.83 -11.36
CA PHE A 313 25.61 8.61 -11.74
C PHE A 313 24.79 7.90 -12.77
N VAL A 314 23.46 7.88 -12.59
CA VAL A 314 22.52 7.43 -13.61
C VAL A 314 22.21 8.61 -14.54
N ASN A 315 22.50 8.44 -15.83
CA ASN A 315 22.26 9.45 -16.86
C ASN A 315 20.92 9.29 -17.56
N GLY A 316 20.38 8.08 -17.62
CA GLY A 316 19.11 7.79 -18.25
C GLY A 316 18.95 6.32 -18.60
N VAL A 317 17.88 6.01 -19.29
CA VAL A 317 17.56 4.68 -19.78
C VAL A 317 18.39 4.39 -21.04
N VAL A 318 18.95 3.17 -21.15
CA VAL A 318 19.67 2.73 -22.36
C VAL A 318 18.73 2.80 -23.57
N PRO A 319 19.16 3.34 -24.72
CA PRO A 319 18.35 3.37 -25.92
C PRO A 319 17.93 1.96 -26.37
N GLY A 320 16.62 1.79 -26.63
CA GLY A 320 16.07 0.51 -27.06
C GLY A 320 14.64 0.26 -26.59
N ASP A 321 14.17 -0.97 -26.71
CA ASP A 321 12.84 -1.39 -26.22
C ASP A 321 12.93 -1.78 -24.74
N PHE A 322 12.95 -0.78 -23.87
CA PHE A 322 13.05 -0.95 -22.44
C PHE A 322 11.90 -1.82 -21.87
N PRO A 323 10.62 -1.65 -22.24
CA PRO A 323 9.54 -2.51 -21.77
C PRO A 323 9.77 -3.98 -22.10
N LYS A 324 10.29 -4.28 -23.28
CA LYS A 324 10.63 -5.65 -23.67
C LYS A 324 11.78 -6.21 -22.85
N LEU A 325 12.87 -5.45 -22.70
CA LEU A 325 14.02 -5.83 -21.88
C LEU A 325 13.61 -6.11 -20.42
N TYR A 326 12.75 -5.26 -19.86
CA TYR A 326 12.21 -5.42 -18.50
C TYR A 326 11.39 -6.71 -18.39
N ARG A 327 10.44 -6.94 -19.32
CA ARG A 327 9.63 -8.16 -19.37
C ARG A 327 10.46 -9.42 -19.54
N ASP A 328 11.44 -9.40 -20.44
CA ASP A 328 12.31 -10.55 -20.70
C ASP A 328 13.14 -10.94 -19.46
N ARG A 329 13.54 -9.94 -18.65
CA ARG A 329 14.35 -10.17 -17.44
C ARG A 329 13.50 -10.55 -16.22
N PHE A 330 12.37 -9.91 -16.01
CA PHE A 330 11.59 -10.04 -14.75
C PHE A 330 10.27 -10.77 -14.93
N GLY A 331 9.87 -11.13 -16.14
CA GLY A 331 8.65 -11.89 -16.43
C GLY A 331 7.35 -11.13 -16.17
N ARG A 332 7.42 -9.79 -16.07
CA ARG A 332 6.26 -8.90 -15.86
C ARG A 332 6.37 -7.63 -16.70
N ASP A 333 5.24 -6.97 -16.94
CA ASP A 333 5.20 -5.64 -17.56
C ASP A 333 5.59 -4.56 -16.54
N LEU A 334 6.00 -3.43 -17.07
CA LEU A 334 6.41 -2.23 -16.35
C LEU A 334 5.20 -1.55 -15.73
#